data_e9cf961899c0b3a7620b82abf61e5fe8
#
_entry.id   e9cf961899c0b3a7620b82abf61e5fe8
#
_cell.length_a   1.000
_cell.length_b   1.000
_cell.length_c   1.000
_cell.angle_alpha   90.00
_cell.angle_beta   90.00
_cell.angle_gamma   90.00
#
_symmetry.space_group_name_H-M   'P 1'
#
loop_
_entity.id
_entity.type
_entity.pdbx_description
1 polymer ?
#
loop_
_entity_poly.entity_id
_entity_poly.type
_entity_poly.pdbx_seq_one_letter_code
_entity_poly.pdbx_strand_id
1 'polypeptide(L)'
;MRLASDGCEPALVADLLLSRARTLVRILSTRMDMVVEASVAIQAGDNPAVVAHLVSSCYAVDTHESRAALRSVEALQAHLRNHPVSSADLDELAMVLTDLAHVNRRQGKDGLQQMVEHIDDPFLADGLRLILGGGRCQQLQEKQRPLCAEAGQRLRLFTAGLTAILEGKKGADLETALAADWVREDFDAHHA
;
A
#
# COMPACT_ATOMS: atom_id res chain seq x y z
N MET A 1 7.32 9.25 19.96
CA MET A 1 7.96 10.50 20.45
C MET A 1 8.76 10.38 21.75
N ARG A 2 8.99 9.19 22.29
CA ARG A 2 9.83 9.00 23.50
C ARG A 2 11.29 9.42 23.28
N LEU A 3 11.86 9.19 22.08
CA LEU A 3 13.26 9.51 21.78
C LEU A 3 13.61 11.01 21.95
N ALA A 4 12.67 11.91 21.66
CA ALA A 4 12.91 13.35 21.86
C ALA A 4 12.89 13.76 23.34
N SER A 5 12.11 13.05 24.17
CA SER A 5 12.08 13.28 25.64
C SER A 5 13.30 12.67 26.35
N ASP A 6 13.98 11.72 25.72
CA ASP A 6 15.13 11.00 26.27
C ASP A 6 16.48 11.67 25.95
N GLY A 7 16.44 12.91 25.40
CA GLY A 7 17.64 13.71 25.12
C GLY A 7 18.45 13.25 23.90
N CYS A 8 17.82 12.50 22.98
CA CYS A 8 18.47 12.11 21.73
C CYS A 8 18.76 13.35 20.84
N GLU A 9 19.90 13.32 20.18
CA GLU A 9 20.31 14.36 19.25
C GLU A 9 19.28 14.52 18.11
N PRO A 10 18.83 15.75 17.76
CA PRO A 10 17.84 15.99 16.72
C PRO A 10 18.18 15.33 15.36
N ALA A 11 19.46 15.32 14.98
CA ALA A 11 19.94 14.71 13.76
C ALA A 11 19.67 13.18 13.73
N LEU A 12 19.93 12.48 14.85
CA LEU A 12 19.66 11.04 14.95
C LEU A 12 18.15 10.74 14.83
N VAL A 13 17.33 11.58 15.45
CA VAL A 13 15.86 11.44 15.36
C VAL A 13 15.40 11.63 13.92
N ALA A 14 15.96 12.63 13.21
CA ALA A 14 15.67 12.88 11.79
C ALA A 14 16.01 11.68 10.92
N ASP A 15 17.20 11.10 11.08
CA ASP A 15 17.64 9.93 10.31
C ASP A 15 16.74 8.70 10.55
N LEU A 16 16.34 8.48 11.79
CA LEU A 16 15.42 7.40 12.13
C LEU A 16 14.04 7.60 11.50
N LEU A 17 13.51 8.83 11.52
CA LEU A 17 12.23 9.17 10.91
C LEU A 17 12.28 9.01 9.39
N LEU A 18 13.34 9.48 8.73
CA LEU A 18 13.54 9.31 7.29
C LEU A 18 13.66 7.83 6.90
N SER A 19 14.41 7.05 7.67
CA SER A 19 14.52 5.61 7.46
C SER A 19 13.16 4.91 7.57
N ARG A 20 12.37 5.30 8.57
CA ARG A 20 11.01 4.78 8.76
C ARG A 20 10.08 5.19 7.62
N ALA A 21 10.13 6.45 7.18
CA ALA A 21 9.35 6.95 6.06
C ALA A 21 9.64 6.17 4.77
N ARG A 22 10.91 5.95 4.44
CA ARG A 22 11.31 5.12 3.28
C ARG A 22 10.76 3.69 3.38
N THR A 23 10.81 3.09 4.57
CA THR A 23 10.25 1.75 4.78
C THR A 23 8.74 1.72 4.55
N LEU A 24 8.00 2.72 5.03
CA LEU A 24 6.55 2.81 4.84
C LEU A 24 6.18 2.99 3.36
N VAL A 25 6.90 3.83 2.62
CA VAL A 25 6.68 4.01 1.17
C VAL A 25 6.95 2.71 0.43
N ARG A 26 8.01 1.98 0.79
CA ARG A 26 8.32 0.67 0.18
C ARG A 26 7.22 -0.36 0.45
N ILE A 27 6.70 -0.44 1.69
CA ILE A 27 5.58 -1.32 2.03
C ILE A 27 4.34 -0.94 1.21
N LEU A 28 4.03 0.35 1.09
CA LEU A 28 2.91 0.83 0.28
C LEU A 28 3.07 0.43 -1.19
N SER A 29 4.26 0.65 -1.78
CA SER A 29 4.54 0.24 -3.16
C SER A 29 4.35 -1.27 -3.34
N THR A 30 4.91 -2.09 -2.45
CA THR A 30 4.75 -3.55 -2.49
C THR A 30 3.28 -3.96 -2.42
N ARG A 31 2.48 -3.35 -1.53
CA ARG A 31 1.03 -3.62 -1.46
C ARG A 31 0.32 -3.32 -2.77
N MET A 32 0.65 -2.19 -3.39
CA MET A 32 0.07 -1.80 -4.68
C MET A 32 0.52 -2.74 -5.81
N ASP A 33 1.78 -3.17 -5.83
CA ASP A 33 2.28 -4.18 -6.77
C ASP A 33 1.49 -5.49 -6.65
N MET A 34 1.27 -5.97 -5.42
CA MET A 34 0.47 -7.16 -5.15
C MET A 34 -0.96 -7.03 -5.69
N VAL A 35 -1.61 -5.88 -5.47
CA VAL A 35 -2.98 -5.61 -5.96
C VAL A 35 -3.00 -5.56 -7.49
N VAL A 36 -2.01 -4.95 -8.15
CA VAL A 36 -1.91 -4.89 -9.62
C VAL A 36 -1.77 -6.28 -10.20
N GLU A 37 -0.79 -7.05 -9.73
CA GLU A 37 -0.51 -8.41 -10.22
C GLU A 37 -1.73 -9.34 -10.00
N ALA A 38 -2.33 -9.29 -8.81
CA ALA A 38 -3.54 -10.07 -8.54
C ALA A 38 -4.70 -9.65 -9.43
N SER A 39 -4.92 -8.34 -9.62
CA SER A 39 -6.04 -7.85 -10.45
C SER A 39 -5.90 -8.28 -11.90
N VAL A 40 -4.69 -8.23 -12.47
CA VAL A 40 -4.41 -8.71 -13.84
C VAL A 40 -4.66 -10.21 -13.95
N ALA A 41 -4.16 -11.00 -13.02
CA ALA A 41 -4.31 -12.45 -13.02
C ALA A 41 -5.77 -12.88 -12.78
N ILE A 42 -6.50 -12.23 -11.87
CA ILE A 42 -7.93 -12.45 -11.64
C ILE A 42 -8.74 -12.10 -12.89
N GLN A 43 -8.42 -11.01 -13.57
CA GLN A 43 -9.08 -10.61 -14.82
C GLN A 43 -8.82 -11.62 -15.94
N ALA A 44 -7.63 -12.18 -16.02
CA ALA A 44 -7.26 -13.24 -16.98
C ALA A 44 -7.96 -14.59 -16.67
N GLY A 45 -8.51 -14.76 -15.46
CA GLY A 45 -9.13 -16.01 -15.01
C GLY A 45 -8.12 -17.04 -14.57
N ASP A 46 -6.93 -16.62 -14.15
CA ASP A 46 -5.86 -17.50 -13.72
C ASP A 46 -6.24 -18.35 -12.51
N ASN A 47 -5.53 -19.46 -12.35
CA ASN A 47 -5.71 -20.32 -11.19
C ASN A 47 -5.32 -19.56 -9.90
N PRO A 48 -6.14 -19.62 -8.83
CA PRO A 48 -5.79 -18.99 -7.54
C PRO A 48 -4.40 -19.35 -7.00
N ALA A 49 -3.88 -20.56 -7.30
CA ALA A 49 -2.51 -20.93 -6.95
C ALA A 49 -1.46 -20.10 -7.72
N VAL A 50 -1.75 -19.71 -8.98
CA VAL A 50 -0.89 -18.82 -9.77
C VAL A 50 -0.95 -17.42 -9.18
N VAL A 51 -2.14 -16.93 -8.84
CA VAL A 51 -2.32 -15.63 -8.17
C VAL A 51 -1.55 -15.58 -6.86
N ALA A 52 -1.66 -16.63 -6.02
CA ALA A 52 -0.90 -16.73 -4.77
C ALA A 52 0.62 -16.64 -5.00
N HIS A 53 1.12 -17.32 -6.03
CA HIS A 53 2.55 -17.29 -6.37
C HIS A 53 3.00 -15.91 -6.87
N LEU A 54 2.23 -15.27 -7.76
CA LEU A 54 2.53 -13.93 -8.28
C LEU A 54 2.56 -12.91 -7.14
N VAL A 55 1.55 -12.91 -6.29
CA VAL A 55 1.45 -12.00 -5.14
C VAL A 55 2.61 -12.21 -4.16
N SER A 56 2.94 -13.48 -3.86
CA SER A 56 4.07 -13.80 -2.97
C SER A 56 5.42 -13.38 -3.55
N SER A 57 5.57 -13.32 -4.88
CA SER A 57 6.80 -12.86 -5.53
C SER A 57 7.05 -11.35 -5.39
N CYS A 58 6.03 -10.57 -5.07
CA CYS A 58 6.15 -9.12 -4.85
C CYS A 58 6.90 -8.78 -3.55
N TYR A 59 6.91 -9.69 -2.58
CA TYR A 59 7.64 -9.52 -1.33
C TYR A 59 8.45 -10.78 -1.03
N ALA A 60 9.74 -10.56 -0.73
CA ALA A 60 10.69 -11.66 -0.49
C ALA A 60 10.40 -12.30 0.89
N VAL A 61 9.42 -13.19 0.95
CA VAL A 61 9.16 -14.05 2.09
C VAL A 61 9.18 -15.49 1.60
N ASP A 62 10.00 -16.33 2.21
CA ASP A 62 9.91 -17.78 2.06
C ASP A 62 8.57 -18.24 2.65
N THR A 63 7.54 -18.22 1.81
CA THR A 63 6.16 -18.55 2.20
C THR A 63 5.97 -20.05 2.32
N HIS A 64 6.60 -20.67 3.29
CA HIS A 64 6.26 -22.06 3.64
C HIS A 64 5.04 -22.16 4.57
N GLU A 65 4.56 -21.04 5.11
CA GLU A 65 3.33 -21.00 5.92
C GLU A 65 2.30 -20.06 5.29
N SER A 66 1.77 -20.41 4.12
CA SER A 66 0.55 -19.75 3.63
C SER A 66 -0.55 -19.92 4.66
N ARG A 67 -1.06 -18.81 5.20
CA ARG A 67 -2.30 -18.83 5.99
C ARG A 67 -3.36 -19.57 5.17
N ALA A 68 -4.11 -20.46 5.81
CA ALA A 68 -5.11 -21.27 5.14
C ALA A 68 -6.15 -20.37 4.47
N ALA A 69 -6.31 -20.49 3.16
CA ALA A 69 -7.29 -19.74 2.38
C ALA A 69 -8.71 -19.92 2.95
N LEU A 70 -9.45 -18.83 3.03
CA LEU A 70 -10.87 -18.82 3.44
C LEU A 70 -11.71 -19.35 2.28
N ARG A 71 -11.97 -20.62 2.23
CA ARG A 71 -12.52 -21.31 1.04
C ARG A 71 -13.98 -20.98 0.69
N SER A 72 -14.66 -20.11 1.43
CA SER A 72 -16.05 -19.71 1.12
C SER A 72 -16.20 -18.21 1.01
N VAL A 73 -17.18 -17.78 0.21
CA VAL A 73 -17.54 -16.36 0.02
C VAL A 73 -17.96 -15.73 1.34
N GLU A 74 -18.78 -16.47 2.11
CA GLU A 74 -19.30 -16.00 3.40
C GLU A 74 -18.16 -15.82 4.42
N ALA A 75 -17.18 -16.73 4.42
CA ALA A 75 -16.03 -16.64 5.30
C ALA A 75 -15.14 -15.43 4.92
N LEU A 76 -14.93 -15.17 3.62
CA LEU A 76 -14.20 -14.00 3.15
C LEU A 76 -14.96 -12.70 3.51
N GLN A 77 -16.27 -12.64 3.30
CA GLN A 77 -17.08 -11.48 3.69
C GLN A 77 -16.99 -11.21 5.19
N ALA A 78 -17.11 -12.26 6.02
CA ALA A 78 -16.98 -12.13 7.45
C ALA A 78 -15.59 -11.65 7.87
N HIS A 79 -14.55 -12.14 7.19
CA HIS A 79 -13.18 -11.70 7.41
C HIS A 79 -13.01 -10.22 7.07
N LEU A 80 -13.41 -9.78 5.87
CA LEU A 80 -13.31 -8.39 5.41
C LEU A 80 -14.06 -7.40 6.31
N ARG A 81 -15.20 -7.80 6.90
CA ARG A 81 -15.94 -6.95 7.86
C ARG A 81 -15.19 -6.76 9.18
N ASN A 82 -14.43 -7.75 9.62
CA ASN A 82 -13.76 -7.73 10.92
C ASN A 82 -12.28 -7.32 10.84
N HIS A 83 -11.68 -7.44 9.66
CA HIS A 83 -10.27 -7.16 9.39
C HIS A 83 -10.15 -6.21 8.20
N PRO A 84 -9.98 -4.90 8.45
CA PRO A 84 -9.81 -3.91 7.40
C PRO A 84 -8.59 -4.21 6.52
N VAL A 85 -8.78 -4.32 5.21
CA VAL A 85 -7.68 -4.58 4.26
C VAL A 85 -6.66 -3.45 4.27
N SER A 86 -7.11 -2.22 4.49
CA SER A 86 -6.23 -1.03 4.57
C SER A 86 -5.15 -1.15 5.65
N SER A 87 -5.42 -1.90 6.73
CA SER A 87 -4.49 -2.15 7.84
C SER A 87 -3.83 -3.53 7.83
N ALA A 88 -4.20 -4.40 6.88
CA ALA A 88 -3.67 -5.76 6.75
C ALA A 88 -2.15 -5.75 6.52
N ASP A 89 -1.44 -6.73 7.07
CA ASP A 89 -0.05 -7.00 6.70
C ASP A 89 0.03 -7.61 5.27
N LEU A 90 1.25 -7.82 4.76
CA LEU A 90 1.43 -8.33 3.40
C LEU A 90 0.90 -9.77 3.26
N ASP A 91 1.02 -10.60 4.28
CA ASP A 91 0.54 -11.99 4.26
C ASP A 91 -0.98 -12.06 4.28
N GLU A 92 -1.62 -11.21 5.08
CA GLU A 92 -3.07 -11.09 5.12
C GLU A 92 -3.62 -10.54 3.79
N LEU A 93 -2.96 -9.53 3.21
CA LEU A 93 -3.31 -9.03 1.88
C LEU A 93 -3.18 -10.13 0.82
N ALA A 94 -2.08 -10.90 0.84
CA ALA A 94 -1.88 -12.01 -0.09
C ALA A 94 -2.99 -13.07 0.02
N MET A 95 -3.41 -13.39 1.25
CA MET A 95 -4.53 -14.30 1.50
C MET A 95 -5.82 -13.74 0.89
N VAL A 96 -6.17 -12.49 1.17
CA VAL A 96 -7.38 -11.84 0.63
C VAL A 96 -7.38 -11.83 -0.90
N LEU A 97 -6.26 -11.48 -1.54
CA LEU A 97 -6.14 -11.46 -3.00
C LEU A 97 -6.31 -12.87 -3.61
N THR A 98 -5.74 -13.89 -2.96
CA THR A 98 -5.90 -15.29 -3.37
C THR A 98 -7.36 -15.75 -3.23
N ASP A 99 -8.03 -15.38 -2.15
CA ASP A 99 -9.43 -15.72 -1.92
C ASP A 99 -10.37 -15.00 -2.90
N LEU A 100 -10.07 -13.77 -3.29
CA LEU A 100 -10.79 -13.07 -4.37
C LEU A 100 -10.65 -13.81 -5.71
N ALA A 101 -9.47 -14.38 -6.02
CA ALA A 101 -9.30 -15.24 -7.19
C ALA A 101 -10.15 -16.52 -7.09
N HIS A 102 -10.26 -17.13 -5.91
CA HIS A 102 -11.16 -18.27 -5.69
C HIS A 102 -12.63 -17.90 -5.89
N VAL A 103 -13.05 -16.72 -5.38
CA VAL A 103 -14.42 -16.21 -5.58
C VAL A 103 -14.69 -15.99 -7.06
N ASN A 104 -13.79 -15.31 -7.77
CA ASN A 104 -13.93 -15.09 -9.21
C ASN A 104 -14.07 -16.40 -10.00
N ARG A 105 -13.25 -17.40 -9.66
CA ARG A 105 -13.27 -18.70 -10.36
C ARG A 105 -14.56 -19.47 -10.12
N ARG A 106 -15.19 -19.35 -8.94
CA ARG A 106 -16.40 -20.09 -8.57
C ARG A 106 -17.68 -19.40 -8.96
N GLN A 107 -17.75 -18.10 -8.81
CA GLN A 107 -18.97 -17.28 -8.92
C GLN A 107 -18.83 -16.18 -9.99
N GLY A 108 -17.66 -16.04 -10.63
CA GLY A 108 -17.43 -15.02 -11.64
C GLY A 108 -17.57 -13.59 -11.05
N LYS A 109 -17.98 -12.67 -11.92
CA LYS A 109 -18.12 -11.26 -11.58
C LYS A 109 -19.15 -11.00 -10.48
N ASP A 110 -20.21 -11.78 -10.41
CA ASP A 110 -21.26 -11.61 -9.39
C ASP A 110 -20.70 -11.84 -7.98
N GLY A 111 -19.83 -12.82 -7.81
CA GLY A 111 -19.14 -13.05 -6.54
C GLY A 111 -18.21 -11.89 -6.18
N LEU A 112 -17.44 -11.37 -7.14
CA LEU A 112 -16.56 -10.22 -6.91
C LEU A 112 -17.36 -8.95 -6.57
N GLN A 113 -18.51 -8.73 -7.21
CA GLN A 113 -19.39 -7.59 -6.93
C GLN A 113 -19.81 -7.55 -5.46
N GLN A 114 -20.11 -8.70 -4.87
CA GLN A 114 -20.47 -8.81 -3.46
C GLN A 114 -19.30 -8.49 -2.51
N MET A 115 -18.04 -8.63 -2.97
CA MET A 115 -16.86 -8.34 -2.15
C MET A 115 -16.52 -6.85 -2.11
N VAL A 116 -16.74 -6.12 -3.22
CA VAL A 116 -16.34 -4.70 -3.35
C VAL A 116 -16.87 -3.83 -2.21
N GLU A 117 -18.10 -4.09 -1.75
CA GLU A 117 -18.74 -3.31 -0.68
C GLU A 117 -18.09 -3.50 0.71
N HIS A 118 -17.31 -4.56 0.86
CA HIS A 118 -16.62 -4.90 2.12
C HIS A 118 -15.14 -4.55 2.12
N ILE A 119 -14.62 -4.01 1.02
CA ILE A 119 -13.21 -3.64 0.90
C ILE A 119 -13.05 -2.16 1.19
N ASP A 120 -12.31 -1.86 2.23
CA ASP A 120 -11.99 -0.52 2.71
C ASP A 120 -10.70 0.07 2.09
N ASP A 121 -9.89 -0.75 1.41
CA ASP A 121 -8.72 -0.30 0.67
C ASP A 121 -9.14 0.26 -0.70
N PRO A 122 -8.97 1.58 -0.95
CA PRO A 122 -9.47 2.22 -2.16
C PRO A 122 -8.75 1.74 -3.42
N PHE A 123 -7.47 1.37 -3.34
CA PHE A 123 -6.71 0.91 -4.49
C PHE A 123 -7.14 -0.50 -4.93
N LEU A 124 -7.37 -1.40 -3.97
CA LEU A 124 -7.94 -2.72 -4.24
C LEU A 124 -9.39 -2.62 -4.76
N ALA A 125 -10.20 -1.76 -4.17
CA ALA A 125 -11.58 -1.53 -4.63
C ALA A 125 -11.61 -1.02 -6.09
N ASP A 126 -10.69 -0.12 -6.47
CA ASP A 126 -10.53 0.34 -7.85
C ASP A 126 -10.13 -0.82 -8.79
N GLY A 127 -9.23 -1.69 -8.36
CA GLY A 127 -8.85 -2.90 -9.10
C GLY A 127 -10.05 -3.79 -9.40
N LEU A 128 -10.85 -4.09 -8.40
CA LEU A 128 -12.06 -4.91 -8.56
C LEU A 128 -13.10 -4.22 -9.46
N ARG A 129 -13.31 -2.91 -9.33
CA ARG A 129 -14.22 -2.15 -10.21
C ARG A 129 -13.77 -2.20 -11.67
N LEU A 130 -12.46 -2.16 -11.94
CA LEU A 130 -11.92 -2.32 -13.29
C LEU A 130 -12.20 -3.71 -13.84
N ILE A 131 -12.02 -4.78 -13.04
CA ILE A 131 -12.35 -6.16 -13.46
C ILE A 131 -13.85 -6.28 -13.79
N LEU A 132 -14.71 -5.77 -12.92
CA LEU A 132 -16.16 -5.81 -13.08
C LEU A 132 -16.63 -5.04 -14.31
N GLY A 133 -16.08 -3.84 -14.53
CA GLY A 133 -16.39 -2.97 -15.67
C GLY A 133 -15.76 -3.41 -16.99
N GLY A 134 -14.92 -4.44 -16.99
CA GLY A 134 -14.18 -4.86 -18.20
C GLY A 134 -13.08 -3.87 -18.61
N GLY A 135 -12.66 -2.98 -17.70
CA GLY A 135 -11.53 -2.07 -17.90
C GLY A 135 -10.19 -2.81 -17.91
N ARG A 136 -9.12 -2.13 -18.28
CA ARG A 136 -7.77 -2.72 -18.29
C ARG A 136 -7.09 -2.52 -16.93
N CYS A 137 -6.75 -3.59 -16.23
CA CYS A 137 -6.08 -3.51 -14.92
C CYS A 137 -4.69 -2.83 -15.00
N GLN A 138 -4.09 -2.73 -16.20
CA GLN A 138 -2.87 -1.92 -16.42
C GLN A 138 -3.04 -0.44 -16.03
N GLN A 139 -4.26 0.09 -16.03
CA GLN A 139 -4.55 1.44 -15.55
C GLN A 139 -4.25 1.63 -14.05
N LEU A 140 -4.21 0.55 -13.27
CA LEU A 140 -3.77 0.60 -11.87
C LEU A 140 -2.29 0.96 -11.75
N GLN A 141 -1.43 0.48 -12.66
CA GLN A 141 -0.01 0.81 -12.68
C GLN A 141 0.22 2.31 -12.91
N GLU A 142 -0.60 2.92 -13.76
CA GLU A 142 -0.55 4.36 -14.01
C GLU A 142 -0.94 5.19 -12.78
N LYS A 143 -1.87 4.68 -11.96
CA LYS A 143 -2.29 5.29 -10.69
C LYS A 143 -1.30 5.06 -9.55
N GLN A 144 -0.57 3.95 -9.55
CA GLN A 144 0.33 3.55 -8.48
C GLN A 144 1.47 4.55 -8.27
N ARG A 145 2.15 4.94 -9.36
CA ARG A 145 3.32 5.84 -9.28
C ARG A 145 2.99 7.18 -8.60
N PRO A 146 1.96 7.94 -9.04
CA PRO A 146 1.64 9.20 -8.39
C PRO A 146 1.20 9.01 -6.93
N LEU A 147 0.48 7.94 -6.58
CA LEU A 147 0.08 7.68 -5.21
C LEU A 147 1.27 7.39 -4.29
N CYS A 148 2.24 6.59 -4.76
CA CYS A 148 3.48 6.33 -4.01
C CYS A 148 4.32 7.60 -3.88
N ALA A 149 4.44 8.41 -4.93
CA ALA A 149 5.17 9.68 -4.90
C ALA A 149 4.52 10.65 -3.91
N GLU A 150 3.20 10.83 -3.95
CA GLU A 150 2.46 11.68 -3.02
C GLU A 150 2.63 11.22 -1.55
N ALA A 151 2.51 9.92 -1.29
CA ALA A 151 2.73 9.37 0.04
C ALA A 151 4.17 9.62 0.52
N GLY A 152 5.16 9.44 -0.34
CA GLY A 152 6.56 9.73 -0.07
C GLY A 152 6.78 11.20 0.27
N GLN A 153 6.20 12.10 -0.50
CA GLN A 153 6.27 13.55 -0.28
C GLN A 153 5.65 13.94 1.07
N ARG A 154 4.45 13.47 1.36
CA ARG A 154 3.78 13.73 2.65
C ARG A 154 4.62 13.28 3.84
N LEU A 155 5.22 12.09 3.77
CA LEU A 155 6.07 11.55 4.83
C LEU A 155 7.37 12.35 4.99
N ARG A 156 7.99 12.82 3.90
CA ARG A 156 9.18 13.70 3.95
C ARG A 156 8.84 15.04 4.60
N LEU A 157 7.79 15.71 4.16
CA LEU A 157 7.34 16.98 4.75
C LEU A 157 7.03 16.82 6.25
N PHE A 158 6.37 15.76 6.64
CA PHE A 158 6.12 15.46 8.03
C PHE A 158 7.42 15.28 8.83
N THR A 159 8.39 14.57 8.27
CA THR A 159 9.70 14.35 8.88
C THR A 159 10.47 15.67 9.00
N ALA A 160 10.52 16.49 7.93
CA ALA A 160 11.17 17.78 7.93
C ALA A 160 10.56 18.73 8.98
N GLY A 161 9.22 18.78 9.06
CA GLY A 161 8.51 19.56 10.05
C GLY A 161 8.84 19.14 11.49
N LEU A 162 8.82 17.83 11.78
CA LEU A 162 9.20 17.32 13.09
C LEU A 162 10.65 17.64 13.44
N THR A 163 11.57 17.48 12.50
CA THR A 163 12.99 17.81 12.70
C THR A 163 13.18 19.30 13.00
N ALA A 164 12.55 20.17 12.21
CA ALA A 164 12.63 21.61 12.42
C ALA A 164 12.07 22.03 13.79
N ILE A 165 10.99 21.40 14.25
CA ILE A 165 10.45 21.64 15.62
C ILE A 165 11.43 21.17 16.70
N LEU A 166 12.07 20.02 16.52
CA LEU A 166 13.09 19.50 17.46
C LEU A 166 14.33 20.40 17.52
N GLU A 167 14.69 21.05 16.41
CA GLU A 167 15.75 22.05 16.34
C GLU A 167 15.35 23.41 16.94
N GLY A 168 14.10 23.55 17.41
CA GLY A 168 13.58 24.78 18.02
C GLY A 168 13.14 25.85 17.03
N LYS A 169 13.06 25.53 15.73
CA LYS A 169 12.56 26.49 14.70
C LYS A 169 11.08 26.78 14.94
N LYS A 170 10.70 28.06 14.77
CA LYS A 170 9.33 28.54 14.98
C LYS A 170 8.95 29.55 13.88
N GLY A 171 7.62 29.69 13.65
CA GLY A 171 7.09 30.72 12.74
C GLY A 171 7.70 30.64 11.34
N ALA A 172 8.22 31.76 10.84
CA ALA A 172 8.78 31.87 9.48
C ALA A 172 9.97 30.93 9.19
N ASP A 173 10.77 30.60 10.19
CA ASP A 173 11.89 29.66 10.03
C ASP A 173 11.41 28.23 9.78
N LEU A 174 10.30 27.84 10.42
CA LEU A 174 9.65 26.55 10.18
C LEU A 174 9.02 26.50 8.78
N GLU A 175 8.31 27.57 8.38
CA GLU A 175 7.73 27.67 7.03
C GLU A 175 8.80 27.62 5.95
N THR A 176 9.93 28.30 6.14
CA THR A 176 11.06 28.29 5.21
C THR A 176 11.69 26.89 5.11
N ALA A 177 11.84 26.19 6.23
CA ALA A 177 12.36 24.82 6.23
C ALA A 177 11.44 23.85 5.48
N LEU A 178 10.13 23.98 5.63
CA LEU A 178 9.15 23.15 4.91
C LEU A 178 9.09 23.49 3.41
N ALA A 179 9.18 24.78 3.06
CA ALA A 179 9.18 25.23 1.67
C ALA A 179 10.44 24.76 0.92
N ALA A 180 11.60 24.73 1.56
CA ALA A 180 12.85 24.26 0.97
C ALA A 180 12.79 22.77 0.59
N ASP A 181 12.13 21.94 1.40
CA ASP A 181 11.92 20.52 1.11
C ASP A 181 10.87 20.31 -0.01
N TRP A 182 9.89 21.18 -0.12
CA TRP A 182 8.91 21.16 -1.21
C TRP A 182 9.53 21.43 -2.59
N VAL A 183 10.44 22.42 -2.68
CA VAL A 183 11.07 22.85 -3.95
C VAL A 183 12.14 21.86 -4.43
N ARG A 184 12.78 21.12 -3.53
CA ARG A 184 13.80 20.11 -3.92
C ARG A 184 13.30 19.01 -4.83
N GLU A 185 12.02 18.67 -4.79
CA GLU A 185 11.44 17.57 -5.56
C GLU A 185 11.15 17.90 -7.01
N ASP A 186 10.81 19.16 -7.32
CA ASP A 186 10.62 19.58 -8.73
C ASP A 186 11.92 19.46 -9.54
N PHE A 187 13.09 19.47 -8.85
CA PHE A 187 14.40 19.35 -9.50
C PHE A 187 14.81 17.89 -9.76
N ASP A 188 14.50 16.97 -8.82
CA ASP A 188 14.88 15.55 -8.95
C ASP A 188 13.92 14.76 -9.87
N ALA A 189 12.65 15.18 -9.96
CA ALA A 189 11.66 14.55 -10.83
C ALA A 189 11.92 14.80 -12.34
N HIS A 190 12.71 15.80 -12.69
CA HIS A 190 13.01 16.16 -14.09
C HIS A 190 14.36 15.61 -14.57
N HIS A 191 15.14 14.91 -13.73
CA HIS A 191 16.48 14.42 -14.03
C HIS A 191 16.68 12.91 -13.78
N ALA A 192 15.59 12.15 -13.56
CA ALA A 192 15.54 10.69 -13.52
C ALA A 192 14.67 10.16 -14.68
#